data_52551e7ff55df7608d3bd9da78cc9325
#
_entry.id   52551e7ff55df7608d3bd9da78cc9325
#
_cell.length_a   1.000
_cell.length_b   1.000
_cell.length_c   1.000
_cell.angle_alpha   90.00
_cell.angle_beta   90.00
_cell.angle_gamma   90.00
#
_symmetry.space_group_name_H-M   'P 1'
#
loop_
_entity.id
_entity.type
_entity.pdbx_description
1 polymer ?
#
loop_
_entity_poly.entity_id
_entity_poly.type
_entity_poly.pdbx_seq_one_letter_code
_entity_poly.pdbx_strand_id
1 'polypeptide(L)'
;MSKRRAELEVSAGGIVFRRGPGEGAKYLLIRDSYSNWGFPKGHLEGNESPAEAALRETVEETGLGRLILQGPIRVIDWHFRFRGRHIHKYCHFFLFESPEGEPCPQVDEGITACQWRPLGEALEILSYDNARGVLKRAGEMVRTLVAVGAGRAGGRADGRTVGRKGGMAVGPTEETAKDAPLEVTGAEEELSPEVTALPPYRPTAS
;
A
#
# COMPACT_ATOMS: atom_id res chain seq x y z
N MET A 1 -37.51 15.64 2.36
CA MET A 1 -36.62 14.75 3.13
C MET A 1 -35.17 15.12 2.82
N SER A 2 -34.45 15.71 3.78
CA SER A 2 -33.04 16.08 3.59
C SER A 2 -32.20 14.80 3.44
N LYS A 3 -31.51 14.63 2.30
CA LYS A 3 -30.52 13.56 2.10
C LYS A 3 -29.38 13.83 3.10
N ARG A 4 -29.26 13.03 4.16
CA ARG A 4 -28.13 13.12 5.08
C ARG A 4 -26.87 12.83 4.26
N ARG A 5 -25.95 13.78 4.24
CA ARG A 5 -24.63 13.66 3.59
C ARG A 5 -23.85 12.51 4.27
N ALA A 6 -23.13 11.70 3.50
CA ALA A 6 -22.26 10.69 4.06
C ALA A 6 -21.14 11.35 4.86
N GLU A 7 -20.78 10.75 5.98
CA GLU A 7 -19.59 11.15 6.75
C GLU A 7 -18.35 10.60 6.05
N LEU A 8 -17.34 11.46 5.91
CA LEU A 8 -16.09 11.09 5.25
C LEU A 8 -15.13 10.49 6.26
N GLU A 9 -14.59 9.31 5.95
CA GLU A 9 -13.48 8.70 6.69
C GLU A 9 -12.30 8.47 5.75
N VAL A 10 -11.08 8.75 6.24
CA VAL A 10 -9.85 8.52 5.49
C VAL A 10 -8.98 7.55 6.27
N SER A 11 -8.46 6.55 5.57
CA SER A 11 -7.54 5.55 6.09
C SER A 11 -6.37 5.37 5.13
N ALA A 12 -5.29 4.78 5.64
CA ALA A 12 -4.18 4.36 4.81
C ALA A 12 -3.72 2.96 5.19
N GLY A 13 -3.09 2.25 4.26
CA GLY A 13 -2.61 0.89 4.51
C GLY A 13 -1.47 0.47 3.60
N GLY A 14 -0.81 -0.61 3.98
CA GLY A 14 0.37 -1.14 3.30
C GLY A 14 0.13 -2.47 2.61
N ILE A 15 0.58 -2.57 1.35
CA ILE A 15 0.84 -3.85 0.71
C ILE A 15 2.31 -4.15 0.91
N VAL A 16 2.62 -5.16 1.70
CA VAL A 16 4.01 -5.52 1.99
C VAL A 16 4.40 -6.69 1.10
N PHE A 17 5.55 -6.56 0.44
CA PHE A 17 6.13 -7.67 -0.31
C PHE A 17 7.54 -7.98 0.17
N ARG A 18 7.99 -9.19 -0.12
CA ARG A 18 9.36 -9.68 0.08
C ARG A 18 9.83 -10.40 -1.16
N ARG A 19 11.04 -10.14 -1.58
CA ARG A 19 11.69 -10.89 -2.66
C ARG A 19 12.04 -12.29 -2.15
N GLY A 20 11.58 -13.31 -2.85
CA GLY A 20 11.95 -14.70 -2.56
C GLY A 20 13.26 -15.10 -3.25
N PRO A 21 13.85 -16.22 -2.86
CA PRO A 21 14.90 -16.86 -3.64
C PRO A 21 14.30 -17.32 -4.98
N GLY A 22 14.86 -16.82 -6.10
CA GLY A 22 14.28 -17.02 -7.44
C GLY A 22 13.43 -15.85 -7.90
N GLU A 23 12.61 -16.04 -8.95
CA GLU A 23 11.88 -14.95 -9.61
C GLU A 23 10.57 -14.53 -8.93
N GLY A 24 10.26 -15.03 -7.72
CA GLY A 24 8.98 -14.83 -7.06
C GLY A 24 9.03 -13.83 -5.90
N ALA A 25 8.02 -12.93 -5.84
CA ALA A 25 7.74 -12.14 -4.65
C ALA A 25 6.59 -12.77 -3.85
N LYS A 26 6.67 -12.69 -2.51
CA LYS A 26 5.57 -13.03 -1.60
C LYS A 26 4.96 -11.73 -1.05
N TYR A 27 3.67 -11.78 -0.82
CA TYR A 27 2.89 -10.67 -0.28
C TYR A 27 2.35 -11.05 1.09
N LEU A 28 2.42 -10.12 2.03
CA LEU A 28 1.91 -10.30 3.37
C LEU A 28 0.41 -10.02 3.39
N LEU A 29 -0.33 -10.95 3.95
CA LEU A 29 -1.74 -10.78 4.29
C LEU A 29 -1.91 -10.92 5.80
N ILE A 30 -2.85 -10.17 6.33
CA ILE A 30 -3.29 -10.26 7.72
C ILE A 30 -4.72 -10.80 7.77
N ARG A 31 -5.07 -11.48 8.87
CA ARG A 31 -6.43 -11.93 9.14
C ARG A 31 -6.98 -11.21 10.36
N ASP A 32 -8.10 -10.52 10.18
CA ASP A 32 -8.77 -9.84 11.27
C ASP A 32 -9.53 -10.79 12.23
N SER A 33 -10.08 -10.25 13.31
CA SER A 33 -10.86 -10.99 14.31
C SER A 33 -12.19 -11.55 13.77
N TYR A 34 -12.64 -11.09 12.60
CA TYR A 34 -13.82 -11.61 11.89
C TYR A 34 -13.45 -12.70 10.87
N SER A 35 -12.18 -13.14 10.88
CA SER A 35 -11.64 -14.15 9.95
C SER A 35 -11.51 -13.68 8.50
N ASN A 36 -11.54 -12.38 8.23
CA ASN A 36 -11.30 -11.84 6.89
C ASN A 36 -9.82 -11.63 6.63
N TRP A 37 -9.38 -12.02 5.44
CA TRP A 37 -8.05 -11.77 4.93
C TRP A 37 -7.97 -10.44 4.17
N GLY A 38 -7.00 -9.61 4.52
CA GLY A 38 -6.80 -8.30 3.95
C GLY A 38 -5.37 -7.80 4.14
N PHE A 39 -5.23 -6.46 4.16
CA PHE A 39 -3.97 -5.77 4.34
C PHE A 39 -4.02 -4.91 5.60
N PRO A 40 -2.87 -4.67 6.26
CA PRO A 40 -2.77 -3.74 7.36
C PRO A 40 -3.21 -2.33 6.93
N LYS A 41 -4.06 -1.70 7.73
CA LYS A 41 -4.63 -0.37 7.44
C LYS A 41 -5.37 0.20 8.64
N GLY A 42 -5.31 1.50 8.81
CA GLY A 42 -6.10 2.19 9.82
C GLY A 42 -6.35 3.66 9.49
N HIS A 43 -6.91 4.38 10.43
CA HIS A 43 -7.24 5.79 10.26
C HIS A 43 -5.98 6.67 10.37
N LEU A 44 -6.02 7.81 9.68
CA LEU A 44 -4.99 8.82 9.86
C LEU A 44 -5.12 9.45 11.26
N GLU A 45 -3.99 9.72 11.91
CA GLU A 45 -3.90 10.35 13.22
C GLU A 45 -3.22 11.72 13.13
N GLY A 46 -3.74 12.69 13.90
CA GLY A 46 -3.16 14.03 13.94
C GLY A 46 -2.97 14.65 12.56
N ASN A 47 -1.73 15.03 12.27
CA ASN A 47 -1.33 15.67 11.00
C ASN A 47 -0.46 14.75 10.14
N GLU A 48 -0.51 13.43 10.35
CA GLU A 48 0.27 12.50 9.53
C GLU A 48 -0.22 12.47 8.08
N SER A 49 0.72 12.29 7.17
CA SER A 49 0.41 12.02 5.76
C SER A 49 -0.14 10.61 5.59
N PRO A 50 -0.88 10.30 4.51
CA PRO A 50 -1.34 8.94 4.23
C PRO A 50 -0.20 7.90 4.14
N ALA A 51 1.01 8.29 3.74
CA ALA A 51 2.16 7.39 3.68
C ALA A 51 2.69 7.06 5.09
N GLU A 52 2.72 8.05 6.00
CA GLU A 52 3.11 7.84 7.39
C GLU A 52 2.09 6.97 8.13
N ALA A 53 0.78 7.24 7.96
CA ALA A 53 -0.28 6.39 8.50
C ALA A 53 -0.16 4.94 8.00
N ALA A 54 0.04 4.74 6.69
CA ALA A 54 0.20 3.40 6.13
C ALA A 54 1.43 2.67 6.70
N LEU A 55 2.53 3.37 6.94
CA LEU A 55 3.73 2.80 7.57
C LEU A 55 3.45 2.42 9.03
N ARG A 56 2.90 3.35 9.84
CA ARG A 56 2.56 3.13 11.26
C ARG A 56 1.63 1.93 11.41
N GLU A 57 0.49 1.94 10.73
CA GLU A 57 -0.51 0.85 10.79
C GLU A 57 0.09 -0.50 10.36
N THR A 58 0.96 -0.50 9.33
CA THR A 58 1.63 -1.73 8.90
C THR A 58 2.55 -2.27 9.99
N VAL A 59 3.29 -1.42 10.68
CA VAL A 59 4.15 -1.81 11.81
C VAL A 59 3.30 -2.31 12.98
N GLU A 60 2.26 -1.56 13.37
CA GLU A 60 1.37 -1.87 14.50
C GLU A 60 0.64 -3.20 14.31
N GLU A 61 0.08 -3.46 13.13
CA GLU A 61 -0.70 -4.68 12.87
C GLU A 61 0.15 -5.92 12.57
N THR A 62 1.43 -5.75 12.13
CA THR A 62 2.28 -6.87 11.69
C THR A 62 3.54 -7.09 12.51
N GLY A 63 3.96 -6.13 13.32
CA GLY A 63 5.22 -6.18 14.08
C GLY A 63 6.49 -6.13 13.23
N LEU A 64 6.39 -5.84 11.93
CA LEU A 64 7.56 -5.74 11.04
C LEU A 64 8.35 -4.46 11.35
N GLY A 65 9.62 -4.60 11.77
CA GLY A 65 10.47 -3.48 12.16
C GLY A 65 11.14 -2.73 11.01
N ARG A 66 11.22 -3.34 9.80
CA ARG A 66 11.89 -2.73 8.65
C ARG A 66 11.02 -2.80 7.41
N LEU A 67 10.52 -1.63 7.01
CA LEU A 67 9.71 -1.43 5.81
C LEU A 67 10.31 -0.32 4.96
N ILE A 68 10.47 -0.58 3.66
CA ILE A 68 11.02 0.35 2.69
C ILE A 68 9.90 0.78 1.76
N LEU A 69 9.47 2.05 1.83
CA LEU A 69 8.45 2.59 0.95
C LEU A 69 8.90 2.57 -0.51
N GLN A 70 8.10 1.95 -1.37
CA GLN A 70 8.33 1.88 -2.81
C GLN A 70 7.47 2.88 -3.59
N GLY A 71 6.37 3.35 -3.00
CA GLY A 71 5.49 4.36 -3.57
C GLY A 71 4.00 4.08 -3.39
N PRO A 72 3.15 5.00 -3.83
CA PRO A 72 1.70 4.84 -3.79
C PRO A 72 1.23 3.82 -4.82
N ILE A 73 0.22 3.01 -4.47
CA ILE A 73 -0.41 2.04 -5.37
C ILE A 73 -1.67 2.65 -5.99
N ARG A 74 -2.65 2.96 -5.15
CA ARG A 74 -3.92 3.59 -5.51
C ARG A 74 -4.74 3.95 -4.28
N VAL A 75 -5.75 4.78 -4.49
CA VAL A 75 -6.83 5.01 -3.53
C VAL A 75 -8.03 4.17 -3.95
N ILE A 76 -8.70 3.55 -3.01
CA ILE A 76 -10.02 2.94 -3.19
C ILE A 76 -11.00 3.57 -2.22
N ASP A 77 -12.28 3.57 -2.57
CA ASP A 77 -13.32 4.07 -1.72
C ASP A 77 -14.54 3.14 -1.72
N TRP A 78 -15.33 3.23 -0.67
CA TRP A 78 -16.59 2.50 -0.55
C TRP A 78 -17.53 3.16 0.45
N HIS A 79 -18.82 2.85 0.30
CA HIS A 79 -19.86 3.29 1.21
C HIS A 79 -20.32 2.15 2.11
N PHE A 80 -20.58 2.46 3.38
CA PHE A 80 -21.19 1.52 4.31
C PHE A 80 -22.03 2.23 5.36
N ARG A 81 -22.84 1.45 6.11
CA ARG A 81 -23.60 1.95 7.24
C ARG A 81 -23.06 1.41 8.54
N PHE A 82 -22.84 2.31 9.49
CA PHE A 82 -22.39 1.94 10.83
C PHE A 82 -23.17 2.76 11.88
N ARG A 83 -23.84 2.07 12.83
CA ARG A 83 -24.65 2.68 13.89
C ARG A 83 -25.63 3.74 13.35
N GLY A 84 -26.28 3.45 12.22
CA GLY A 84 -27.24 4.34 11.59
C GLY A 84 -26.62 5.51 10.79
N ARG A 85 -25.30 5.67 10.79
CA ARG A 85 -24.57 6.68 10.01
C ARG A 85 -24.22 6.11 8.64
N HIS A 86 -24.29 6.92 7.60
CA HIS A 86 -23.82 6.59 6.27
C HIS A 86 -22.39 7.11 6.14
N ILE A 87 -21.45 6.22 5.88
CA ILE A 87 -20.01 6.53 5.83
C ILE A 87 -19.52 6.32 4.41
N HIS A 88 -18.74 7.29 3.90
CA HIS A 88 -17.95 7.17 2.68
C HIS A 88 -16.48 7.11 3.10
N LYS A 89 -15.85 5.96 2.91
CA LYS A 89 -14.48 5.71 3.34
C LYS A 89 -13.54 5.69 2.15
N TYR A 90 -12.45 6.44 2.25
CA TYR A 90 -11.30 6.39 1.34
C TYR A 90 -10.16 5.65 2.01
N CYS A 91 -9.44 4.82 1.25
CA CYS A 91 -8.24 4.16 1.75
C CYS A 91 -7.09 4.29 0.75
N HIS A 92 -6.01 4.93 1.20
CA HIS A 92 -4.78 5.10 0.44
C HIS A 92 -3.88 3.90 0.65
N PHE A 93 -3.50 3.19 -0.42
CA PHE A 93 -2.59 2.05 -0.33
C PHE A 93 -1.22 2.36 -0.88
N PHE A 94 -0.19 1.94 -0.11
CA PHE A 94 1.22 2.10 -0.44
C PHE A 94 1.91 0.75 -0.52
N LEU A 95 2.95 0.67 -1.36
CA LEU A 95 3.78 -0.51 -1.50
C LEU A 95 5.01 -0.40 -0.60
N PHE A 96 5.25 -1.41 0.23
CA PHE A 96 6.43 -1.54 1.08
C PHE A 96 7.19 -2.82 0.78
N GLU A 97 8.52 -2.74 0.76
CA GLU A 97 9.39 -3.91 0.76
C GLU A 97 9.83 -4.22 2.19
N SER A 98 9.65 -5.48 2.64
CA SER A 98 10.20 -5.98 3.89
C SER A 98 11.32 -6.97 3.57
N PRO A 99 12.60 -6.54 3.58
CA PRO A 99 13.71 -7.40 3.20
C PRO A 99 14.00 -8.49 4.24
N GLU A 100 13.59 -8.28 5.49
CA GLU A 100 13.87 -9.14 6.65
C GLU A 100 12.76 -9.08 7.70
N GLY A 101 12.85 -9.89 8.74
CA GLY A 101 11.91 -9.97 9.85
C GLY A 101 10.74 -10.93 9.58
N GLU A 102 10.18 -11.51 10.63
CA GLU A 102 8.96 -12.31 10.53
C GLU A 102 7.79 -11.54 11.12
N PRO A 103 6.63 -11.54 10.44
CA PRO A 103 5.46 -10.85 10.97
C PRO A 103 4.91 -11.57 12.19
N CYS A 104 4.55 -10.80 13.18
CA CYS A 104 3.89 -11.27 14.41
C CYS A 104 2.48 -10.65 14.46
N PRO A 105 1.41 -11.45 14.43
CA PRO A 105 0.07 -10.93 14.54
C PRO A 105 -0.12 -10.14 15.84
N GLN A 106 -0.58 -8.90 15.72
CA GLN A 106 -0.81 -8.04 16.87
C GLN A 106 -2.27 -8.22 17.34
N VAL A 107 -2.43 -9.09 18.34
CA VAL A 107 -3.78 -9.49 18.82
C VAL A 107 -4.53 -8.31 19.43
N ASP A 108 -3.83 -7.39 20.08
CA ASP A 108 -4.41 -6.18 20.67
C ASP A 108 -4.99 -5.25 19.57
N GLU A 109 -4.43 -5.30 18.36
CA GLU A 109 -4.94 -4.62 17.17
C GLU A 109 -6.01 -5.45 16.42
N GLY A 110 -6.43 -6.59 16.99
CA GLY A 110 -7.44 -7.46 16.39
C GLY A 110 -6.94 -8.32 15.23
N ILE A 111 -5.62 -8.48 15.09
CA ILE A 111 -5.02 -9.32 14.04
C ILE A 111 -4.76 -10.71 14.61
N THR A 112 -5.34 -11.72 13.96
CA THR A 112 -5.29 -13.12 14.43
C THR A 112 -4.29 -13.98 13.68
N ALA A 113 -3.85 -13.57 12.48
CA ALA A 113 -2.83 -14.27 11.70
C ALA A 113 -2.15 -13.32 10.71
N CYS A 114 -0.88 -13.64 10.40
CA CYS A 114 -0.11 -13.04 9.32
C CYS A 114 0.42 -14.16 8.42
N GLN A 115 0.35 -13.99 7.08
CA GLN A 115 0.85 -15.00 6.15
C GLN A 115 1.51 -14.38 4.93
N TRP A 116 2.70 -14.90 4.58
CA TRP A 116 3.35 -14.63 3.31
C TRP A 116 2.82 -15.57 2.23
N ARG A 117 2.29 -15.02 1.13
CA ARG A 117 1.74 -15.81 0.00
C ARG A 117 2.28 -15.31 -1.34
N PRO A 118 2.53 -16.22 -2.31
CA PRO A 118 2.70 -15.83 -3.70
C PRO A 118 1.48 -15.07 -4.20
N LEU A 119 1.64 -14.23 -5.24
CA LEU A 119 0.58 -13.36 -5.75
C LEU A 119 -0.74 -14.10 -6.06
N GLY A 120 -0.65 -15.26 -6.74
CA GLY A 120 -1.83 -16.06 -7.10
C GLY A 120 -2.62 -16.51 -5.86
N GLU A 121 -1.95 -17.16 -4.91
CA GLU A 121 -2.58 -17.63 -3.66
C GLU A 121 -3.12 -16.47 -2.82
N ALA A 122 -2.39 -15.34 -2.77
CA ALA A 122 -2.84 -14.14 -2.06
C ALA A 122 -4.14 -13.58 -2.65
N LEU A 123 -4.27 -13.56 -3.99
CA LEU A 123 -5.50 -13.14 -4.67
C LEU A 123 -6.69 -14.04 -4.37
N GLU A 124 -6.46 -15.35 -4.21
CA GLU A 124 -7.52 -16.34 -3.92
C GLU A 124 -8.08 -16.18 -2.51
N ILE A 125 -7.23 -15.99 -1.51
CA ILE A 125 -7.66 -15.96 -0.11
C ILE A 125 -8.17 -14.58 0.36
N LEU A 126 -7.90 -13.49 -0.38
CA LEU A 126 -8.43 -12.16 -0.04
C LEU A 126 -9.96 -12.19 0.05
N SER A 127 -10.49 -11.67 1.16
CA SER A 127 -11.93 -11.67 1.44
C SER A 127 -12.71 -10.63 0.62
N TYR A 128 -12.03 -9.64 0.02
CA TYR A 128 -12.69 -8.47 -0.58
C TYR A 128 -12.22 -8.22 -2.02
N ASP A 129 -13.18 -8.01 -2.94
CA ASP A 129 -12.88 -7.80 -4.36
C ASP A 129 -12.11 -6.52 -4.65
N ASN A 130 -12.41 -5.43 -3.94
CA ASN A 130 -11.67 -4.17 -4.07
C ASN A 130 -10.20 -4.31 -3.65
N ALA A 131 -9.89 -5.16 -2.65
CA ALA A 131 -8.52 -5.47 -2.23
C ALA A 131 -7.75 -6.25 -3.31
N ARG A 132 -8.43 -7.12 -4.07
CA ARG A 132 -7.80 -7.84 -5.19
C ARG A 132 -7.26 -6.90 -6.26
N GLY A 133 -8.01 -5.82 -6.56
CA GLY A 133 -7.56 -4.79 -7.50
C GLY A 133 -6.29 -4.05 -7.04
N VAL A 134 -6.19 -3.79 -5.73
CA VAL A 134 -4.99 -3.18 -5.13
C VAL A 134 -3.79 -4.14 -5.24
N LEU A 135 -3.98 -5.42 -4.89
CA LEU A 135 -2.90 -6.41 -4.93
C LEU A 135 -2.41 -6.68 -6.36
N LYS A 136 -3.29 -6.75 -7.35
CA LYS A 136 -2.90 -6.87 -8.76
C LYS A 136 -1.99 -5.71 -9.18
N ARG A 137 -2.36 -4.47 -8.83
CA ARG A 137 -1.54 -3.29 -9.14
C ARG A 137 -0.20 -3.33 -8.41
N ALA A 138 -0.16 -3.73 -7.14
CA ALA A 138 1.07 -3.95 -6.39
C ALA A 138 1.98 -4.98 -7.09
N GLY A 139 1.42 -6.09 -7.56
CA GLY A 139 2.15 -7.11 -8.31
C GLY A 139 2.80 -6.59 -9.60
N GLU A 140 2.12 -5.69 -10.33
CA GLU A 140 2.69 -5.01 -11.51
C GLU A 140 3.88 -4.13 -11.12
N MET A 141 3.74 -3.34 -10.05
CA MET A 141 4.82 -2.49 -9.55
C MET A 141 6.04 -3.32 -9.14
N VAL A 142 5.83 -4.41 -8.40
CA VAL A 142 6.92 -5.32 -7.96
C VAL A 142 7.64 -5.93 -9.16
N ARG A 143 6.92 -6.39 -10.19
CA ARG A 143 7.56 -6.91 -11.42
C ARG A 143 8.46 -5.87 -12.07
N THR A 144 8.03 -4.61 -12.15
CA THR A 144 8.85 -3.52 -12.70
C THR A 144 10.10 -3.26 -11.86
N LEU A 145 9.97 -3.24 -10.52
CA LEU A 145 11.10 -3.06 -9.59
C LEU A 145 12.15 -4.18 -9.73
N VAL A 146 11.70 -5.42 -9.87
CA VAL A 146 12.60 -6.59 -10.04
C VAL A 146 13.32 -6.53 -11.39
N ALA A 147 12.63 -6.20 -12.48
CA ALA A 147 13.21 -6.07 -13.81
C ALA A 147 14.30 -4.99 -13.88
N VAL A 148 14.06 -3.81 -13.26
CA VAL A 148 15.04 -2.72 -13.19
C VAL A 148 16.26 -3.12 -12.33
N GLY A 149 16.04 -3.85 -11.24
CA GLY A 149 17.12 -4.36 -10.38
C GLY A 149 18.02 -5.37 -11.08
N ALA A 150 17.46 -6.28 -11.89
CA ALA A 150 18.21 -7.27 -12.67
C ALA A 150 19.07 -6.62 -13.76
N GLY A 151 18.59 -5.56 -14.42
CA GLY A 151 19.35 -4.84 -15.45
C GLY A 151 20.59 -4.10 -14.91
N ARG A 152 20.60 -3.73 -13.64
CA ARG A 152 21.77 -3.08 -12.99
C ARG A 152 22.85 -4.06 -12.52
N ALA A 153 22.50 -5.31 -12.28
CA ALA A 153 23.47 -6.34 -11.85
C ALA A 153 24.28 -6.92 -13.03
N GLY A 154 23.81 -6.82 -14.27
CA GLY A 154 24.47 -7.33 -15.48
C GLY A 154 25.51 -6.41 -16.13
N GLY A 155 25.76 -5.21 -15.59
CA GLY A 155 26.58 -4.17 -16.19
C GLY A 155 27.95 -3.96 -15.53
N ARG A 156 28.68 -5.01 -15.10
CA ARG A 156 30.04 -4.85 -14.57
C ARG A 156 30.95 -6.02 -14.95
N ALA A 157 31.42 -6.01 -16.21
CA ALA A 157 32.73 -6.54 -16.60
C ALA A 157 33.00 -6.12 -18.03
N ASP A 158 33.52 -4.93 -18.27
CA ASP A 158 34.49 -4.73 -19.34
C ASP A 158 35.47 -3.63 -18.92
N GLY A 159 36.65 -4.09 -18.56
CA GLY A 159 37.78 -3.26 -18.24
C GLY A 159 38.37 -2.68 -19.51
N ARG A 160 38.25 -1.37 -19.69
CA ARG A 160 39.13 -0.62 -20.59
C ARG A 160 39.52 0.69 -19.95
N THR A 161 40.73 0.69 -19.41
CA THR A 161 41.51 1.87 -19.03
C THR A 161 41.83 2.65 -20.30
N VAL A 162 41.37 3.92 -20.38
CA VAL A 162 42.03 4.98 -21.14
C VAL A 162 41.94 6.29 -20.36
N GLY A 163 43.08 6.97 -20.27
CA GLY A 163 43.47 8.03 -19.39
C GLY A 163 42.85 9.42 -19.59
N ARG A 164 42.80 10.09 -18.49
CA ARG A 164 43.20 11.47 -18.15
C ARG A 164 43.01 12.59 -19.19
N LYS A 165 42.16 13.58 -18.92
CA LYS A 165 42.52 14.99 -18.69
C LYS A 165 41.28 15.88 -18.54
N GLY A 166 41.39 16.80 -17.54
CA GLY A 166 40.97 18.22 -17.64
C GLY A 166 39.57 18.61 -17.27
N GLY A 167 39.32 19.06 -16.08
CA GLY A 167 38.98 20.38 -15.61
C GLY A 167 37.61 20.96 -16.05
N MET A 168 36.75 21.24 -15.14
CA MET A 168 36.20 22.53 -14.70
C MET A 168 34.87 22.33 -13.98
N ALA A 169 34.79 22.88 -12.78
CA ALA A 169 33.60 22.97 -11.96
C ALA A 169 32.67 24.07 -12.50
N VAL A 170 31.37 23.81 -12.54
CA VAL A 170 30.33 24.84 -12.52
C VAL A 170 29.22 24.34 -11.58
N GLY A 171 28.86 25.20 -10.62
CA GLY A 171 27.94 24.93 -9.53
C GLY A 171 26.46 24.89 -9.93
N PRO A 172 25.57 24.62 -8.94
CA PRO A 172 24.18 24.31 -9.19
C PRO A 172 23.33 25.55 -9.43
N THR A 173 22.48 25.50 -10.43
CA THR A 173 21.37 26.45 -10.58
C THR A 173 20.11 25.81 -10.04
N GLU A 174 19.54 26.44 -9.03
CA GLU A 174 18.17 26.26 -8.57
C GLU A 174 17.20 26.63 -9.69
N GLU A 175 16.27 25.73 -10.01
CA GLU A 175 15.08 26.08 -10.77
C GLU A 175 13.84 25.54 -10.09
N THR A 176 13.07 26.47 -9.58
CA THR A 176 11.78 26.35 -8.92
C THR A 176 10.73 25.77 -9.88
N ALA A 177 10.21 24.60 -9.59
CA ALA A 177 9.01 24.09 -10.26
C ALA A 177 7.77 24.57 -9.51
N LYS A 178 6.99 25.41 -10.19
CA LYS A 178 5.70 25.96 -9.79
C LYS A 178 4.61 24.90 -9.81
N ASP A 179 3.74 24.99 -8.80
CA ASP A 179 2.44 24.33 -8.69
C ASP A 179 1.60 24.44 -9.98
N ALA A 180 1.09 23.28 -10.43
CA ALA A 180 -0.03 23.23 -11.34
C ALA A 180 -1.12 22.34 -10.73
N PRO A 181 -2.38 22.79 -10.66
CA PRO A 181 -3.47 22.00 -10.12
C PRO A 181 -3.92 20.93 -11.13
N LEU A 182 -4.03 19.69 -10.67
CA LEU A 182 -4.60 18.58 -11.43
C LEU A 182 -6.12 18.74 -11.48
N GLU A 183 -6.64 19.09 -12.65
CA GLU A 183 -8.06 19.01 -12.95
C GLU A 183 -8.48 17.53 -13.03
N VAL A 184 -9.43 17.18 -12.16
CA VAL A 184 -10.10 15.89 -12.18
C VAL A 184 -11.27 15.97 -13.15
N THR A 185 -11.10 15.48 -14.37
CA THR A 185 -12.22 15.24 -15.28
C THR A 185 -12.93 13.95 -14.87
N GLY A 186 -14.21 14.10 -14.51
CA GLY A 186 -15.07 12.98 -14.16
C GLY A 186 -15.35 12.07 -15.34
N ALA A 187 -15.23 10.76 -15.12
CA ALA A 187 -15.93 9.74 -15.87
C ALA A 187 -16.91 9.08 -14.92
N GLU A 188 -18.19 9.35 -15.12
CA GLU A 188 -19.29 8.63 -14.46
C GLU A 188 -19.38 7.24 -15.09
N GLU A 189 -18.88 6.23 -14.39
CA GLU A 189 -19.13 4.83 -14.71
C GLU A 189 -20.21 4.32 -13.74
N GLU A 190 -21.35 3.95 -14.31
CA GLU A 190 -22.51 3.39 -13.61
C GLU A 190 -22.09 2.09 -12.90
N LEU A 191 -22.00 2.14 -11.57
CA LEU A 191 -21.70 0.97 -10.73
C LEU A 191 -23.00 0.34 -10.26
N SER A 192 -23.21 -0.91 -10.68
CA SER A 192 -24.23 -1.84 -10.16
C SER A 192 -24.15 -1.97 -8.64
N PRO A 193 -25.27 -2.04 -7.93
CA PRO A 193 -25.30 -2.10 -6.47
C PRO A 193 -25.27 -3.56 -6.02
N GLU A 194 -24.12 -4.01 -5.53
CA GLU A 194 -24.01 -5.04 -4.48
C GLU A 194 -22.53 -5.32 -4.16
N VAL A 195 -21.92 -4.38 -3.44
CA VAL A 195 -20.65 -4.68 -2.76
C VAL A 195 -20.99 -4.86 -1.29
N THR A 196 -20.87 -6.09 -0.82
CA THR A 196 -20.98 -6.41 0.61
C THR A 196 -19.89 -5.64 1.36
N ALA A 197 -20.32 -4.61 2.08
CA ALA A 197 -19.40 -3.75 2.82
C ALA A 197 -18.80 -4.48 4.01
N LEU A 198 -17.50 -4.31 4.19
CA LEU A 198 -16.75 -4.69 5.39
C LEU A 198 -17.40 -4.14 6.65
N PRO A 199 -17.61 -4.96 7.71
CA PRO A 199 -17.89 -4.40 9.03
C PRO A 199 -16.69 -3.58 9.51
N PRO A 200 -16.90 -2.45 10.21
CA PRO A 200 -15.82 -1.61 10.68
C PRO A 200 -15.03 -2.31 11.79
N TYR A 201 -13.71 -2.22 11.69
CA TYR A 201 -12.80 -2.49 12.79
C TYR A 201 -13.18 -1.60 14.01
N ARG A 202 -13.26 -2.20 15.20
CA ARG A 202 -13.38 -1.49 16.48
C ARG A 202 -12.05 -1.59 17.21
N PRO A 203 -11.38 -0.50 17.54
CA PRO A 203 -10.46 -0.53 18.65
C PRO A 203 -11.26 -0.77 19.95
N THR A 204 -10.87 -1.75 20.74
CA THR A 204 -11.34 -1.91 22.11
C THR A 204 -10.77 -0.78 22.94
N ALA A 205 -11.63 0.15 23.38
CA ALA A 205 -11.23 1.12 24.40
C ALA A 205 -10.91 0.36 25.69
N SER A 206 -9.70 0.58 26.21
CA SER A 206 -9.30 0.26 27.57
C SER A 206 -10.00 1.18 28.57
#